data_da1103209cea1230b3f772eec31c6250
#
_entry.id   da1103209cea1230b3f772eec31c6250
#
_cell.length_a   1.000
_cell.length_b   1.000
_cell.length_c   1.000
_cell.angle_alpha   90.00
_cell.angle_beta   90.00
_cell.angle_gamma   90.00
#
_symmetry.space_group_name_H-M   'P 1'
#
loop_
_entity.id
_entity.type
_entity.pdbx_description
1 polymer ?
#
loop_
_entity_poly.entity_id
_entity_poly.type
_entity_poly.pdbx_seq_one_letter_code
_entity_poly.pdbx_strand_id
1 'polypeptide(L)'
;LPIFLFIMAFVFFITFTVGDWMKGYFELGLVWFSDLVSNGLEALHANPLIRSLIVDGIISGVGGILTFLPNIFILFLALAFLEDSGYMSRVAYIMDDLMSHLGLSGRAFIPLLLGFGCSVPAVMASRALEHRKDRLKTILVTPFMSCSARLPIYVLFSSMFFGKYRMLVCYSMYLLGIVIAIAAAF
;
A
#
# COMPACT_ATOMS: atom_id res chain seq x y z
N LEU A 1 -8.83 8.28 22.10
CA LEU A 1 -9.21 7.74 20.79
C LEU A 1 -9.34 8.83 19.72
N PRO A 2 -10.09 9.96 19.93
CA PRO A 2 -10.29 10.95 18.86
C PRO A 2 -8.99 11.64 18.43
N ILE A 3 -8.11 11.97 19.35
CA ILE A 3 -6.80 12.58 19.04
C ILE A 3 -5.94 11.63 18.21
N PHE A 4 -5.98 10.34 18.51
CA PHE A 4 -5.29 9.31 17.73
C PHE A 4 -5.78 9.26 16.27
N LEU A 5 -7.10 9.18 16.08
CA LEU A 5 -7.70 9.17 14.76
C LEU A 5 -7.36 10.44 13.97
N PHE A 6 -7.32 11.58 14.64
CA PHE A 6 -6.97 12.86 14.02
C PHE A 6 -5.51 12.89 13.54
N ILE A 7 -4.56 12.44 14.38
CA ILE A 7 -3.14 12.38 14.02
C ILE A 7 -2.92 11.39 12.89
N MET A 8 -3.56 10.22 12.95
CA MET A 8 -3.47 9.23 11.87
C MET A 8 -4.05 9.74 10.55
N ALA A 9 -5.24 10.36 10.60
CA ALA A 9 -5.84 10.97 9.43
C ALA A 9 -4.96 12.09 8.84
N PHE A 10 -4.33 12.91 9.69
CA PHE A 10 -3.43 13.96 9.28
C PHE A 10 -2.16 13.42 8.60
N VAL A 11 -1.56 12.37 9.17
CA VAL A 11 -0.38 11.70 8.58
C VAL A 11 -0.73 11.08 7.24
N PHE A 12 -1.86 10.36 7.15
CA PHE A 12 -2.33 9.82 5.87
C PHE A 12 -2.60 10.93 4.85
N PHE A 13 -3.26 12.00 5.25
CA PHE A 13 -3.55 13.13 4.37
C PHE A 13 -2.26 13.75 3.80
N ILE A 14 -1.26 14.01 4.65
CA ILE A 14 0.04 14.53 4.20
C ILE A 14 0.73 13.53 3.27
N THR A 15 0.78 12.26 3.65
CA THR A 15 1.43 11.22 2.86
C THR A 15 0.83 11.13 1.45
N PHE A 16 -0.50 11.12 1.34
CA PHE A 16 -1.15 11.08 0.04
C PHE A 16 -0.97 12.38 -0.75
N THR A 17 -1.13 13.55 -0.11
CA THR A 17 -1.00 14.85 -0.80
C THR A 17 0.41 15.08 -1.32
N VAL A 18 1.43 14.86 -0.49
CA VAL A 18 2.84 15.03 -0.88
C VAL A 18 3.27 13.92 -1.84
N GLY A 19 2.79 12.68 -1.61
CA GLY A 19 3.05 11.55 -2.48
C GLY A 19 2.50 11.75 -3.89
N ASP A 20 1.26 12.22 -4.03
CA ASP A 20 0.65 12.51 -5.33
C ASP A 20 1.35 13.67 -6.06
N TRP A 21 1.78 14.69 -5.32
CA TRP A 21 2.54 15.79 -5.89
C TRP A 21 3.90 15.33 -6.45
N MET A 22 4.66 14.55 -5.67
CA MET A 22 5.92 13.97 -6.14
C MET A 22 5.71 12.98 -7.29
N LYS A 23 4.64 12.17 -7.22
CA LYS A 23 4.25 11.25 -8.28
C LYS A 23 4.07 11.95 -9.63
N GLY A 24 3.42 13.13 -9.63
CA GLY A 24 3.23 13.93 -10.85
C GLY A 24 4.56 14.31 -11.53
N TYR A 25 5.58 14.67 -10.77
CA TYR A 25 6.92 14.95 -11.34
C TYR A 25 7.59 13.71 -11.91
N PHE A 26 7.46 12.57 -11.23
CA PHE A 26 8.00 11.30 -11.74
C PHE A 26 7.28 10.87 -13.02
N GLU A 27 5.97 11.01 -13.10
CA GLU A 27 5.19 10.70 -14.30
C GLU A 27 5.60 11.58 -15.48
N LEU A 28 5.78 12.90 -15.28
CA LEU A 28 6.28 13.82 -16.30
C LEU A 28 7.66 13.40 -16.82
N GLY A 29 8.57 13.02 -15.91
CA GLY A 29 9.91 12.53 -16.27
C GLY A 29 9.85 11.24 -17.08
N LEU A 30 8.98 10.30 -16.69
CA LEU A 30 8.79 9.03 -17.39
C LEU A 30 8.15 9.22 -18.77
N VAL A 31 7.17 10.11 -18.93
CA VAL A 31 6.57 10.44 -20.23
C VAL A 31 7.63 11.04 -21.15
N TRP A 32 8.40 12.01 -20.67
CA TRP A 32 9.49 12.60 -21.45
C TRP A 32 10.53 11.56 -21.89
N PHE A 33 10.91 10.64 -21.00
CA PHE A 33 11.83 9.57 -21.30
C PHE A 33 11.23 8.57 -22.31
N SER A 34 9.96 8.24 -22.16
CA SER A 34 9.21 7.36 -23.09
C SER A 34 9.15 7.97 -24.49
N ASP A 35 8.88 9.27 -24.60
CA ASP A 35 8.84 9.98 -25.88
C ASP A 35 10.23 10.02 -26.54
N LEU A 36 11.28 10.25 -25.76
CA LEU A 36 12.66 10.22 -26.26
C LEU A 36 13.03 8.86 -26.86
N VAL A 37 12.71 7.77 -26.15
CA VAL A 37 12.97 6.40 -26.61
C VAL A 37 12.11 6.07 -27.82
N SER A 38 10.83 6.47 -27.81
CA SER A 38 9.89 6.25 -28.94
C SER A 38 10.39 6.92 -30.21
N ASN A 39 10.79 8.18 -30.14
CA ASN A 39 11.35 8.95 -31.27
C ASN A 39 12.67 8.34 -31.76
N GLY A 40 13.51 7.86 -30.87
CA GLY A 40 14.76 7.16 -31.22
C GLY A 40 14.51 5.85 -31.96
N LEU A 41 13.50 5.07 -31.53
CA LEU A 41 13.13 3.82 -32.21
C LEU A 41 12.49 4.07 -33.58
N GLU A 42 11.72 5.17 -33.75
CA GLU A 42 11.19 5.59 -35.04
C GLU A 42 12.30 5.96 -36.02
N ALA A 43 13.31 6.69 -35.58
CA ALA A 43 14.47 7.04 -36.38
C ALA A 43 15.28 5.81 -36.87
N LEU A 44 15.26 4.71 -36.11
CA LEU A 44 15.90 3.44 -36.43
C LEU A 44 15.04 2.50 -37.32
N HIS A 45 13.86 2.96 -37.77
CA HIS A 45 12.91 2.14 -38.55
C HIS A 45 12.56 0.80 -37.85
N ALA A 46 12.52 0.77 -36.54
CA ALA A 46 12.22 -0.41 -35.75
C ALA A 46 10.79 -0.91 -36.02
N ASN A 47 10.63 -2.22 -36.07
CA ASN A 47 9.34 -2.86 -36.28
C ASN A 47 8.32 -2.39 -35.23
N PRO A 48 7.07 -2.05 -35.61
CA PRO A 48 6.06 -1.53 -34.64
C PRO A 48 5.82 -2.44 -33.43
N LEU A 49 5.99 -3.76 -33.60
CA LEU A 49 5.93 -4.73 -32.52
C LEU A 49 7.02 -4.55 -31.47
N ILE A 50 8.26 -4.28 -31.92
CA ILE A 50 9.40 -4.07 -31.00
C ILE A 50 9.22 -2.75 -30.24
N ARG A 51 8.73 -1.71 -30.93
CA ARG A 51 8.43 -0.42 -30.31
C ARG A 51 7.39 -0.56 -29.21
N SER A 52 6.25 -1.20 -29.51
CA SER A 52 5.19 -1.43 -28.51
C SER A 52 5.69 -2.27 -27.33
N LEU A 53 6.49 -3.29 -27.57
CA LEU A 53 7.05 -4.13 -26.52
C LEU A 53 7.98 -3.35 -25.57
N ILE A 54 8.81 -2.46 -26.12
CA ILE A 54 9.77 -1.68 -25.32
C ILE A 54 9.04 -0.54 -24.61
N VAL A 55 8.23 0.25 -25.30
CA VAL A 55 7.59 1.44 -24.75
C VAL A 55 6.45 1.03 -23.80
N ASP A 56 5.51 0.22 -24.27
CA ASP A 56 4.32 -0.15 -23.50
C ASP A 56 4.62 -1.27 -22.49
N GLY A 57 5.54 -2.19 -22.81
CA GLY A 57 5.91 -3.26 -21.91
C GLY A 57 6.93 -2.84 -20.86
N ILE A 58 8.14 -2.48 -21.30
CA ILE A 58 9.26 -2.24 -20.36
C ILE A 58 9.16 -0.87 -19.71
N ILE A 59 9.02 0.20 -20.50
CA ILE A 59 9.05 1.57 -19.95
C ILE A 59 7.81 1.83 -19.10
N SER A 60 6.63 1.44 -19.59
CA SER A 60 5.38 1.61 -18.83
C SER A 60 5.33 0.71 -17.59
N GLY A 61 5.81 -0.55 -17.71
CA GLY A 61 5.84 -1.48 -16.58
C GLY A 61 6.82 -1.04 -15.47
N VAL A 62 8.05 -0.71 -15.82
CA VAL A 62 9.06 -0.21 -14.84
C VAL A 62 8.65 1.17 -14.33
N GLY A 63 8.13 2.03 -15.19
CA GLY A 63 7.62 3.35 -14.84
C GLY A 63 6.50 3.28 -13.81
N GLY A 64 5.56 2.35 -13.99
CA GLY A 64 4.49 2.10 -13.03
C GLY A 64 5.01 1.75 -11.64
N ILE A 65 6.05 0.92 -11.54
CA ILE A 65 6.68 0.58 -10.25
C ILE A 65 7.40 1.80 -9.66
N LEU A 66 8.16 2.54 -10.45
CA LEU A 66 8.89 3.73 -10.01
C LEU A 66 7.96 4.84 -9.51
N THR A 67 6.77 4.95 -10.08
CA THR A 67 5.74 5.92 -9.68
C THR A 67 5.23 5.67 -8.24
N PHE A 68 5.26 4.43 -7.74
CA PHE A 68 4.91 4.12 -6.35
C PHE A 68 6.04 4.40 -5.35
N LEU A 69 7.28 4.50 -5.80
CA LEU A 69 8.45 4.63 -4.94
C LEU A 69 8.42 5.90 -4.06
N PRO A 70 8.07 7.10 -4.57
CA PRO A 70 7.95 8.29 -3.74
C PRO A 70 6.90 8.14 -2.64
N ASN A 71 5.75 7.54 -2.96
CA ASN A 71 4.68 7.35 -1.99
C ASN A 71 5.10 6.40 -0.85
N ILE A 72 5.78 5.32 -1.20
CA ILE A 72 6.35 4.38 -0.22
C ILE A 72 7.41 5.07 0.65
N PHE A 73 8.28 5.89 0.05
CA PHE A 73 9.31 6.63 0.77
C PHE A 73 8.72 7.59 1.81
N ILE A 74 7.71 8.38 1.43
CA ILE A 74 7.03 9.31 2.33
C ILE A 74 6.30 8.55 3.45
N LEU A 75 5.66 7.43 3.12
CA LEU A 75 5.01 6.58 4.12
C LEU A 75 6.01 6.09 5.16
N PHE A 76 7.17 5.57 4.73
CA PHE A 76 8.23 5.12 5.64
C PHE A 76 8.80 6.26 6.48
N LEU A 77 8.99 7.44 5.90
CA LEU A 77 9.45 8.62 6.63
C LEU A 77 8.45 9.03 7.73
N ALA A 78 7.17 9.06 7.39
CA ALA A 78 6.11 9.39 8.34
C ALA A 78 6.01 8.36 9.47
N LEU A 79 6.17 7.08 9.16
CA LEU A 79 6.17 5.99 10.14
C LEU A 79 7.39 6.06 11.06
N ALA A 80 8.59 6.30 10.52
CA ALA A 80 9.81 6.48 11.30
C ALA A 80 9.67 7.66 12.27
N PHE A 81 9.10 8.77 11.81
CA PHE A 81 8.82 9.94 12.66
C PHE A 81 7.84 9.61 13.80
N LEU A 82 6.77 8.86 13.53
CA LEU A 82 5.82 8.42 14.55
C LEU A 82 6.45 7.43 15.55
N GLU A 83 7.36 6.58 15.09
CA GLU A 83 8.09 5.63 15.93
C GLU A 83 9.05 6.37 16.86
N ASP A 84 9.88 7.28 16.32
CA ASP A 84 10.84 8.08 17.08
C ASP A 84 10.16 9.02 18.11
N SER A 85 8.96 9.51 17.79
CA SER A 85 8.18 10.34 18.74
C SER A 85 7.64 9.57 19.94
N GLY A 86 7.81 8.25 19.99
CA GLY A 86 7.26 7.39 21.04
C GLY A 86 5.72 7.27 21.04
N TYR A 87 5.09 7.77 19.99
CA TYR A 87 3.64 7.76 19.85
C TYR A 87 3.08 6.34 19.69
N MET A 88 3.84 5.45 19.03
CA MET A 88 3.46 4.06 18.79
C MET A 88 3.24 3.26 20.09
N SER A 89 4.03 3.49 21.12
CA SER A 89 3.86 2.82 22.42
C SER A 89 2.56 3.22 23.13
N ARG A 90 2.14 4.48 23.00
CA ARG A 90 0.87 4.97 23.54
C ARG A 90 -0.34 4.38 22.83
N VAL A 91 -0.23 4.24 21.51
CA VAL A 91 -1.28 3.60 20.70
C VAL A 91 -1.43 2.13 21.05
N ALA A 92 -0.32 1.41 21.19
CA ALA A 92 -0.32 0.00 21.59
C ALA A 92 -1.05 -0.20 22.94
N TYR A 93 -0.81 0.68 23.92
CA TYR A 93 -1.48 0.61 25.22
C TYR A 93 -3.00 0.84 25.13
N ILE A 94 -3.44 1.83 24.33
CA ILE A 94 -4.87 2.13 24.15
C ILE A 94 -5.60 0.99 23.42
N MET A 95 -4.92 0.33 22.50
CA MET A 95 -5.47 -0.73 21.66
C MET A 95 -5.35 -2.13 22.30
N ASP A 96 -4.68 -2.26 23.45
CA ASP A 96 -4.45 -3.56 24.10
C ASP A 96 -5.77 -4.24 24.47
N ASP A 97 -6.73 -3.48 24.98
CA ASP A 97 -8.07 -3.99 25.32
C ASP A 97 -8.81 -4.52 24.10
N LEU A 98 -8.76 -3.81 22.97
CA LEU A 98 -9.40 -4.24 21.72
C LEU A 98 -8.70 -5.46 21.12
N MET A 99 -7.38 -5.49 21.15
CA MET A 99 -6.59 -6.60 20.61
C MET A 99 -6.68 -7.86 21.45
N SER A 100 -6.86 -7.72 22.76
CA SER A 100 -7.05 -8.85 23.67
C SER A 100 -8.31 -9.68 23.32
N HIS A 101 -9.37 -9.04 22.86
CA HIS A 101 -10.58 -9.72 22.38
C HIS A 101 -10.34 -10.57 21.11
N LEU A 102 -9.33 -10.21 20.32
CA LEU A 102 -8.89 -10.99 19.16
C LEU A 102 -7.80 -12.02 19.49
N GLY A 103 -7.44 -12.14 20.77
CA GLY A 103 -6.37 -13.03 21.24
C GLY A 103 -4.98 -12.60 20.76
N LEU A 104 -4.77 -11.30 20.57
CA LEU A 104 -3.51 -10.67 20.18
C LEU A 104 -3.08 -9.65 21.24
N SER A 105 -1.77 -9.40 21.35
CA SER A 105 -1.25 -8.32 22.19
C SER A 105 -1.48 -6.95 21.56
N GLY A 106 -1.64 -5.89 22.35
CA GLY A 106 -1.85 -4.53 21.86
C GLY A 106 -0.73 -4.04 20.92
N ARG A 107 0.49 -4.54 21.09
CA ARG A 107 1.61 -4.28 20.17
C ARG A 107 1.40 -4.84 18.76
N ALA A 108 0.57 -5.87 18.59
CA ALA A 108 0.23 -6.42 17.28
C ALA A 108 -0.60 -5.45 16.41
N PHE A 109 -1.25 -4.47 17.04
CA PHE A 109 -1.99 -3.43 16.34
C PHE A 109 -1.10 -2.62 15.38
N ILE A 110 0.15 -2.35 15.77
CA ILE A 110 1.08 -1.56 14.97
C ILE A 110 1.36 -2.22 13.60
N PRO A 111 1.85 -3.47 13.54
CA PRO A 111 2.02 -4.19 12.27
C PRO A 111 0.72 -4.30 11.46
N LEU A 112 -0.42 -4.52 12.11
CA LEU A 112 -1.70 -4.59 11.41
C LEU A 112 -2.08 -3.25 10.79
N LEU A 113 -1.88 -2.14 11.48
CA LEU A 113 -2.14 -0.81 10.95
C LEU A 113 -1.21 -0.49 9.76
N LEU A 114 0.06 -0.86 9.84
CA LEU A 114 1.01 -0.76 8.74
C LEU A 114 0.55 -1.59 7.53
N GLY A 115 -0.10 -2.73 7.75
CA GLY A 115 -0.63 -3.62 6.71
C GLY A 115 -1.64 -2.94 5.79
N PHE A 116 -2.40 -1.95 6.25
CA PHE A 116 -3.28 -1.15 5.40
C PHE A 116 -2.50 -0.23 4.44
N GLY A 117 -1.32 0.21 4.83
CA GLY A 117 -0.42 0.98 3.96
C GLY A 117 0.41 0.08 3.06
N CYS A 118 1.20 -0.80 3.64
CA CYS A 118 2.09 -1.71 2.93
C CYS A 118 2.36 -2.97 3.76
N SER A 119 2.18 -4.16 3.17
CA SER A 119 2.40 -5.44 3.84
C SER A 119 3.86 -5.72 4.18
N VAL A 120 4.82 -5.16 3.43
CA VAL A 120 6.25 -5.39 3.66
C VAL A 120 6.71 -4.84 5.02
N PRO A 121 6.54 -3.54 5.34
CA PRO A 121 6.89 -3.02 6.66
C PRO A 121 6.05 -3.64 7.78
N ALA A 122 4.80 -4.02 7.52
CA ALA A 122 3.96 -4.71 8.49
C ALA A 122 4.56 -6.06 8.93
N VAL A 123 5.01 -6.86 7.99
CA VAL A 123 5.69 -8.14 8.27
C VAL A 123 7.04 -7.89 8.96
N MET A 124 7.78 -6.86 8.58
CA MET A 124 9.04 -6.52 9.25
C MET A 124 8.82 -6.06 10.69
N ALA A 125 7.83 -5.19 10.93
CA ALA A 125 7.47 -4.72 12.26
C ALA A 125 6.93 -5.83 13.18
N SER A 126 6.33 -6.87 12.61
CA SER A 126 5.85 -8.02 13.40
C SER A 126 6.98 -8.77 14.12
N ARG A 127 8.24 -8.59 13.69
CA ARG A 127 9.42 -9.16 14.38
C ARG A 127 9.63 -8.60 15.78
N ALA A 128 9.12 -7.39 16.05
CA ALA A 128 9.19 -6.75 17.36
C ALA A 128 8.23 -7.37 18.39
N LEU A 129 7.33 -8.26 17.96
CA LEU A 129 6.41 -8.97 18.85
C LEU A 129 7.14 -10.07 19.63
N GLU A 130 7.02 -10.02 20.96
CA GLU A 130 7.70 -10.95 21.88
C GLU A 130 7.16 -12.38 21.76
N HIS A 131 5.82 -12.52 21.67
CA HIS A 131 5.18 -13.81 21.60
C HIS A 131 5.17 -14.38 20.18
N ARG A 132 5.73 -15.56 20.02
CA ARG A 132 5.80 -16.27 18.72
C ARG A 132 4.41 -16.50 18.09
N LYS A 133 3.40 -16.77 18.90
CA LYS A 133 2.01 -16.99 18.43
C LYS A 133 1.43 -15.72 17.82
N ASP A 134 1.57 -14.58 18.49
CA ASP A 134 1.06 -13.29 18.03
C ASP A 134 1.78 -12.86 16.74
N ARG A 135 3.09 -13.08 16.69
CA ARG A 135 3.89 -12.80 15.50
C ARG A 135 3.43 -13.62 14.29
N LEU A 136 3.20 -14.94 14.47
CA LEU A 136 2.73 -15.81 13.39
C LEU A 136 1.33 -15.43 12.92
N LYS A 137 0.40 -15.17 13.84
CA LYS A 137 -0.94 -14.69 13.52
C LYS A 137 -0.90 -13.38 12.74
N THR A 138 -0.12 -12.42 13.20
CA THR A 138 0.02 -11.11 12.54
C THR A 138 0.58 -11.26 11.12
N ILE A 139 1.63 -12.06 10.92
CA ILE A 139 2.19 -12.33 9.59
C ILE A 139 1.17 -13.01 8.69
N LEU A 140 0.38 -13.94 9.21
CA LEU A 140 -0.62 -14.66 8.44
C LEU A 140 -1.79 -13.76 8.01
N VAL A 141 -2.21 -12.84 8.90
CA VAL A 141 -3.33 -11.92 8.66
C VAL A 141 -2.95 -10.77 7.73
N THR A 142 -1.72 -10.28 7.80
CA THR A 142 -1.23 -9.13 7.03
C THR A 142 -1.50 -9.21 5.51
N PRO A 143 -1.30 -10.34 4.81
CA PRO A 143 -1.58 -10.43 3.37
C PRO A 143 -3.06 -10.27 3.00
N PHE A 144 -3.98 -10.52 3.92
CA PHE A 144 -5.41 -10.37 3.68
C PHE A 144 -5.88 -8.93 3.86
N MET A 145 -5.08 -8.09 4.50
CA MET A 145 -5.37 -6.67 4.60
C MET A 145 -5.13 -5.99 3.24
N SER A 146 -6.16 -5.32 2.73
CA SER A 146 -6.09 -4.65 1.44
C SER A 146 -5.30 -3.35 1.59
N CYS A 147 -4.08 -3.32 1.05
CA CYS A 147 -3.27 -2.10 0.99
C CYS A 147 -3.67 -1.20 -0.18
N SER A 148 -3.28 0.06 -0.12
CA SER A 148 -3.58 1.06 -1.16
C SER A 148 -3.09 0.66 -2.56
N ALA A 149 -2.00 -0.11 -2.65
CA ALA A 149 -1.46 -0.61 -3.93
C ALA A 149 -2.35 -1.68 -4.60
N ARG A 150 -3.25 -2.33 -3.88
CA ARG A 150 -4.20 -3.31 -4.43
C ARG A 150 -5.46 -2.67 -5.00
N LEU A 151 -5.82 -1.46 -4.55
CA LEU A 151 -7.02 -0.76 -5.03
C LEU A 151 -7.04 -0.58 -6.56
N PRO A 152 -5.96 -0.13 -7.22
CA PRO A 152 -5.95 -0.01 -8.68
C PRO A 152 -6.21 -1.35 -9.39
N ILE A 153 -5.70 -2.47 -8.85
CA ILE A 153 -5.92 -3.81 -9.40
C ILE A 153 -7.38 -4.21 -9.25
N TYR A 154 -8.00 -3.96 -8.10
CA TYR A 154 -9.41 -4.25 -7.88
C TYR A 154 -10.31 -3.41 -8.80
N VAL A 155 -9.98 -2.13 -8.98
CA VAL A 155 -10.71 -1.24 -9.89
C VAL A 155 -10.56 -1.70 -11.34
N LEU A 156 -9.35 -2.06 -11.77
CA LEU A 156 -9.11 -2.56 -13.12
C LEU A 156 -9.91 -3.84 -13.37
N PHE A 157 -9.80 -4.82 -12.48
CA PHE A 157 -10.48 -6.10 -12.61
C PHE A 157 -12.01 -5.92 -12.62
N SER A 158 -12.55 -5.12 -11.68
CA SER A 158 -13.99 -4.88 -11.59
C SER A 158 -14.53 -4.09 -12.80
N SER A 159 -13.72 -3.20 -13.39
CA SER A 159 -14.09 -2.45 -14.59
C SER A 159 -14.17 -3.32 -15.84
N MET A 160 -13.32 -4.33 -15.94
CA MET A 160 -13.29 -5.26 -17.07
C MET A 160 -14.49 -6.23 -17.06
N PHE A 161 -14.83 -6.75 -15.87
CA PHE A 161 -15.86 -7.79 -15.75
C PHE A 161 -17.25 -7.27 -15.39
N PHE A 162 -17.35 -6.16 -14.65
CA PHE A 162 -18.59 -5.67 -14.05
C PHE A 162 -18.83 -4.17 -14.30
N GLY A 163 -18.82 -3.71 -15.54
CA GLY A 163 -18.89 -2.31 -15.95
C GLY A 163 -19.89 -1.42 -15.17
N LYS A 164 -21.12 -1.90 -14.92
CA LYS A 164 -22.15 -1.14 -14.18
C LYS A 164 -22.03 -1.24 -12.66
N TYR A 165 -21.52 -2.37 -12.13
CA TYR A 165 -21.44 -2.66 -10.69
C TYR A 165 -20.00 -2.61 -10.14
N ARG A 166 -19.07 -1.99 -10.87
CA ARG A 166 -17.64 -1.94 -10.54
C ARG A 166 -17.34 -1.50 -9.10
N MET A 167 -18.04 -0.47 -8.59
CA MET A 167 -17.84 0.03 -7.23
C MET A 167 -18.30 -0.98 -6.17
N LEU A 168 -19.44 -1.63 -6.40
CA LEU A 168 -20.00 -2.60 -5.46
C LEU A 168 -19.12 -3.85 -5.37
N VAL A 169 -18.60 -4.32 -6.50
CA VAL A 169 -17.67 -5.46 -6.54
C VAL A 169 -16.35 -5.11 -5.86
N CYS A 170 -15.77 -3.94 -6.14
CA CYS A 170 -14.56 -3.49 -5.49
C CYS A 170 -14.71 -3.40 -3.97
N TYR A 171 -15.83 -2.85 -3.50
CA TYR A 171 -16.12 -2.74 -2.07
C TYR A 171 -16.37 -4.12 -1.42
N SER A 172 -17.05 -5.04 -2.12
CA SER A 172 -17.28 -6.40 -1.63
C SER A 172 -15.96 -7.19 -1.49
N MET A 173 -15.04 -7.05 -2.43
CA MET A 173 -13.70 -7.67 -2.35
C MET A 173 -12.89 -7.12 -1.17
N TYR A 174 -13.00 -5.82 -0.90
CA TYR A 174 -12.37 -5.21 0.26
C TYR A 174 -12.93 -5.73 1.58
N LEU A 175 -14.25 -5.78 1.72
CA LEU A 175 -14.93 -6.34 2.90
C LEU A 175 -14.62 -7.84 3.10
N LEU A 176 -14.59 -8.60 2.01
CA LEU A 176 -14.23 -10.01 2.06
C LEU A 176 -12.80 -10.20 2.62
N GLY A 177 -11.85 -9.37 2.19
CA GLY A 177 -10.49 -9.38 2.71
C GLY A 177 -10.44 -9.13 4.23
N ILE A 178 -11.21 -8.16 4.74
CA ILE A 178 -11.31 -7.87 6.17
C ILE A 178 -11.93 -9.06 6.94
N VAL A 179 -13.01 -9.64 6.42
CA VAL A 179 -13.67 -10.79 7.06
C VAL A 179 -12.74 -11.99 7.15
N ILE A 180 -12.00 -12.30 6.07
CA ILE A 180 -11.00 -13.37 6.06
C ILE A 180 -9.86 -13.06 7.03
N ALA A 181 -9.40 -11.80 7.09
CA ALA A 181 -8.37 -11.39 8.03
C ALA A 181 -8.80 -11.62 9.49
N ILE A 182 -10.03 -11.25 9.84
CA ILE A 182 -10.60 -11.49 11.18
C ILE A 182 -10.73 -13.00 11.45
N ALA A 183 -11.26 -13.77 10.50
CA ALA A 183 -11.39 -15.21 10.63
C ALA A 183 -10.05 -15.94 10.80
N ALA A 184 -8.99 -15.43 10.15
CA ALA A 184 -7.63 -15.98 10.27
C ALA A 184 -6.94 -15.58 11.59
N ALA A 185 -7.38 -14.51 12.26
CA ALA A 185 -6.87 -14.08 13.56
C ALA A 185 -7.39 -14.95 14.72
N PHE A 186 -8.59 -15.50 14.58
CA PHE A 186 -9.19 -16.44 15.56
C PHE A 186 -8.62 -17.84 15.42
#